data_a2baeba54f8e6676a61127ebd5517a62
#
_entry.id   a2baeba54f8e6676a61127ebd5517a62
#
_cell.length_a   1.000
_cell.length_b   1.000
_cell.length_c   1.000
_cell.angle_alpha   90.00
_cell.angle_beta   90.00
_cell.angle_gamma   90.00
#
_symmetry.space_group_name_H-M   'P 1'
#
loop_
_entity.id
_entity.type
_entity.pdbx_description
1 polymer ?
#
loop_
_entity_poly.entity_id
_entity_poly.type
_entity_poly.pdbx_seq_one_letter_code
_entity_poly.pdbx_strand_id
1 'polypeptide(L)' 'MPHNLSPAALDARLEALETRLAYQEDWLDTLDQTVIDQQRRLDALEKISALMRERLRERSHEPS' A
#
# COMPACT_ATOMS: atom_id res chain seq x y z
N MET A 1 -40.72 9.09 -14.64
CA MET A 1 -39.29 9.06 -14.61
C MET A 1 -38.75 9.74 -13.41
N PRO A 2 -37.99 9.07 -12.77
CA PRO A 2 -37.62 9.49 -11.42
C PRO A 2 -36.40 10.35 -11.39
N HIS A 3 -36.29 11.22 -12.28
CA HIS A 3 -35.09 11.99 -12.24
C HIS A 3 -35.29 13.31 -11.63
N ASN A 4 -36.42 13.55 -11.08
CA ASN A 4 -36.64 14.83 -10.47
C ASN A 4 -36.16 14.83 -9.06
N LEU A 5 -34.86 14.73 -8.91
CA LEU A 5 -34.30 14.96 -7.60
C LEU A 5 -34.41 16.42 -7.27
N SER A 6 -34.93 16.72 -6.11
CA SER A 6 -34.96 18.10 -5.63
C SER A 6 -33.53 18.60 -5.44
N PRO A 7 -33.30 19.93 -5.48
CA PRO A 7 -31.98 20.45 -5.19
C PRO A 7 -31.40 19.97 -3.84
N ALA A 8 -32.25 19.86 -2.84
CA ALA A 8 -31.83 19.37 -1.53
C ALA A 8 -31.40 17.91 -1.59
N ALA A 9 -32.11 17.08 -2.37
CA ALA A 9 -31.74 15.69 -2.54
C ALA A 9 -30.43 15.54 -3.31
N LEU A 10 -30.19 16.38 -4.30
CA LEU A 10 -28.93 16.39 -5.02
C LEU A 10 -27.79 16.82 -4.13
N ASP A 11 -27.98 17.85 -3.33
CA ASP A 11 -26.96 18.30 -2.39
C ASP A 11 -26.59 17.19 -1.39
N ALA A 12 -27.59 16.49 -0.87
CA ALA A 12 -27.36 15.38 0.05
C ALA A 12 -26.53 14.27 -0.61
N ARG A 13 -26.83 13.97 -1.87
CA ARG A 13 -26.08 12.97 -2.62
C ARG A 13 -24.64 13.41 -2.86
N LEU A 14 -24.45 14.67 -3.23
CA LEU A 14 -23.11 15.21 -3.43
C LEU A 14 -22.30 15.16 -2.14
N GLU A 15 -22.90 15.56 -1.02
CA GLU A 15 -22.24 15.47 0.27
C GLU A 15 -21.84 14.03 0.62
N ALA A 16 -22.73 13.08 0.36
CA ALA A 16 -22.43 11.68 0.59
C ALA A 16 -21.25 11.20 -0.27
N LEU A 17 -21.24 11.61 -1.53
CA LEU A 17 -20.14 11.25 -2.43
C LEU A 17 -18.83 11.91 -2.01
N GLU A 18 -18.86 13.16 -1.60
CA GLU A 18 -17.68 13.87 -1.12
C GLU A 18 -17.09 13.17 0.11
N THR A 19 -17.96 12.75 1.03
CA THR A 19 -17.54 12.01 2.21
C THR A 19 -16.88 10.69 1.83
N ARG A 20 -17.48 9.97 0.89
CA ARG A 20 -16.91 8.69 0.41
C ARG A 20 -15.56 8.90 -0.26
N LEU A 21 -15.43 9.95 -1.05
CA LEU A 21 -14.16 10.27 -1.68
C LEU A 21 -13.08 10.59 -0.65
N ALA A 22 -13.42 11.34 0.39
CA ALA A 22 -12.47 11.66 1.45
C ALA A 22 -11.98 10.39 2.14
N TYR A 23 -12.87 9.45 2.46
CA TYR A 23 -12.48 8.17 3.03
C TYR A 23 -11.61 7.36 2.08
N GLN A 24 -11.96 7.36 0.80
CA GLN A 24 -11.18 6.64 -0.19
C GLN A 24 -9.78 7.22 -0.35
N GLU A 25 -9.65 8.53 -0.32
CA GLU A 25 -8.34 9.19 -0.37
C GLU A 25 -7.48 8.82 0.83
N ASP A 26 -8.07 8.80 2.02
CA ASP A 26 -7.36 8.34 3.23
C ASP A 26 -6.91 6.89 3.11
N TRP A 27 -7.77 6.05 2.58
CA TRP A 27 -7.44 4.64 2.37
C TRP A 27 -6.30 4.47 1.38
N LEU A 28 -6.32 5.23 0.29
CA LEU A 28 -5.26 5.19 -0.70
C LEU A 28 -3.94 5.64 -0.11
N ASP A 29 -3.95 6.71 0.68
CA ASP A 29 -2.76 7.18 1.35
C ASP A 29 -2.18 6.13 2.31
N THR A 30 -3.06 5.48 3.07
CA THR A 30 -2.66 4.41 3.97
C THR A 30 -2.07 3.23 3.21
N LEU A 31 -2.71 2.84 2.11
CA LEU A 31 -2.21 1.75 1.27
C LEU A 31 -0.85 2.09 0.66
N ASP A 32 -0.69 3.32 0.19
CA ASP A 32 0.59 3.78 -0.36
C ASP A 32 1.70 3.66 0.69
N GLN A 33 1.45 4.12 1.91
CA GLN A 33 2.42 4.01 2.98
C GLN A 33 2.75 2.56 3.30
N THR A 34 1.73 1.72 3.31
CA THR A 34 1.90 0.29 3.56
C THR A 34 2.78 -0.35 2.49
N VAL A 35 2.53 -0.02 1.23
CA VAL A 35 3.34 -0.55 0.12
C VAL A 35 4.79 -0.09 0.24
N ILE A 36 5.01 1.19 0.54
CA ILE A 36 6.37 1.73 0.72
C ILE A 36 7.09 0.99 1.85
N ASP A 37 6.42 0.81 2.98
CA ASP A 37 7.02 0.12 4.13
C ASP A 37 7.33 -1.33 3.81
N GLN A 38 6.43 -2.01 3.13
CA GLN A 38 6.64 -3.39 2.71
C GLN A 38 7.81 -3.51 1.73
N GLN A 39 7.94 -2.57 0.81
CA GLN A 39 9.03 -2.56 -0.14
C GLN A 39 10.39 -2.40 0.57
N ARG A 40 10.44 -1.53 1.56
CA ARG A 40 11.66 -1.37 2.38
C ARG A 40 12.02 -2.63 3.12
N ARG A 41 11.03 -3.32 3.68
CA ARG A 41 11.24 -4.60 4.37
C ARG A 41 11.73 -5.67 3.41
N LEU A 42 11.13 -5.75 2.25
CA LEU A 42 11.54 -6.70 1.23
C LEU A 42 12.98 -6.45 0.78
N ASP A 43 13.33 -5.19 0.55
CA ASP A 43 14.69 -4.82 0.17
C ASP A 43 15.70 -5.22 1.25
N ALA A 44 15.36 -4.97 2.51
CA ALA A 44 16.21 -5.35 3.63
C ALA A 44 16.38 -6.87 3.72
N LEU A 45 15.29 -7.61 3.57
CA LEU A 45 15.32 -9.06 3.59
C LEU A 45 16.13 -9.65 2.43
N GLU A 46 16.01 -9.06 1.25
CA GLU A 46 16.79 -9.46 0.09
C GLU A 46 18.28 -9.28 0.32
N LYS A 47 18.66 -8.16 0.93
CA LYS A 47 20.06 -7.90 1.27
C LYS A 47 20.60 -8.89 2.29
N ILE A 48 19.82 -9.16 3.33
CA ILE A 48 20.20 -10.16 4.34
C ILE A 48 20.33 -11.53 3.71
N SER A 49 19.38 -11.90 2.87
CA SER A 49 19.40 -13.19 2.18
C SER A 49 20.63 -13.32 1.29
N ALA A 50 20.99 -12.27 0.57
CA ALA A 50 22.17 -12.28 -0.29
C ALA A 50 23.46 -12.44 0.54
N LEU A 51 23.55 -11.73 1.67
CA LEU A 51 24.70 -11.84 2.55
C LEU A 51 24.84 -13.24 3.15
N MET A 52 23.72 -13.82 3.54
CA MET A 52 23.73 -15.17 4.10
C MET A 52 24.15 -16.19 3.07
N ARG A 53 23.69 -16.07 1.84
CA ARG A 53 24.10 -16.94 0.75
C ARG A 53 25.60 -16.82 0.47
N GLU A 54 26.12 -15.63 0.51
CA GLU A 54 27.54 -15.39 0.30
C GLU A 54 28.37 -16.01 1.41
N ARG A 55 27.96 -15.88 2.66
CA ARG A 55 28.63 -16.51 3.79
C ARG A 55 28.64 -18.03 3.70
N LEU A 56 27.54 -18.61 3.28
CA LEU A 56 27.44 -20.04 3.07
C LEU A 56 28.38 -20.51 1.97
N ARG A 57 28.47 -19.72 0.91
CA ARG A 57 29.39 -20.00 -0.19
C ARG A 57 30.84 -19.94 0.26
N GLU A 58 31.19 -18.94 1.06
CA GLU A 58 32.52 -18.82 1.64
C GLU A 58 32.86 -20.02 2.51
N ARG A 59 31.93 -20.46 3.34
CA ARG A 59 32.12 -21.64 4.19
C ARG A 59 32.35 -22.90 3.39
N SER A 60 31.62 -23.08 2.30
CA SER A 60 31.81 -24.28 1.49
C SER A 60 33.12 -24.28 0.73
N HIS A 61 33.82 -23.16 0.64
CA HIS A 61 35.13 -23.05 0.00
C HIS A 61 36.27 -23.06 0.99
N GLU A 62 35.99 -23.08 2.29
CA GLU A 62 37.06 -23.18 3.29
C GLU A 62 37.69 -24.54 3.25
N PRO A 63 39.03 -24.62 3.25
CA PRO A 63 39.68 -25.89 3.33
C PRO A 63 39.44 -26.48 4.71
N SER A 64 38.98 -27.68 4.75
CA SER A 64 38.69 -28.37 5.99
C SER A 64 39.98 -28.85 6.67
#